data_4dcb4bd9d5a8413b185d73542882b26f
#
_entry.id   4dcb4bd9d5a8413b185d73542882b26f
#
_cell.length_a   1.000
_cell.length_b   1.000
_cell.length_c   1.000
_cell.angle_alpha   90.00
_cell.angle_beta   90.00
_cell.angle_gamma   90.00
#
_symmetry.space_group_name_H-M   'P 1'
#
loop_
_entity.id
_entity.type
_entity.pdbx_description
1 polymer ?
#
loop_
_entity_poly.entity_id
_entity_poly.type
_entity_poly.pdbx_seq_one_letter_code
_entity_poly.pdbx_strand_id
1 'polypeptide(L)'
;MHNDKPQLHRSLGLWDATMLVAGSMIGSGIFIVSADMSRHTGSAGWLLFLWLLSGVITLIAALCYGELAGMMPQAGGQFVYIRRAWGNCLAFLYGWTVFMVIQTGVIAAVAVAFAKFTAVFFPYFNTGNILFQLGGISISAAQMLAILLIVL
;
A
#
# COMPACT_ATOMS: atom_id res chain seq x y z
N MET A 1 -5.57 -29.84 -33.19
CA MET A 1 -5.62 -28.51 -32.59
C MET A 1 -4.92 -28.59 -31.24
N HIS A 2 -3.66 -28.16 -31.19
CA HIS A 2 -2.88 -28.11 -29.95
C HIS A 2 -3.40 -26.95 -29.16
N ASN A 3 -3.93 -27.22 -27.97
CA ASN A 3 -4.53 -26.21 -27.09
C ASN A 3 -3.40 -25.61 -26.25
N ASP A 4 -2.58 -24.76 -26.84
CA ASP A 4 -1.55 -23.98 -26.14
C ASP A 4 -2.22 -22.92 -25.28
N LYS A 5 -2.67 -23.33 -24.09
CA LYS A 5 -3.02 -22.39 -23.05
C LYS A 5 -1.71 -21.69 -22.64
N PRO A 6 -1.64 -20.37 -22.63
CA PRO A 6 -0.46 -19.66 -22.15
C PRO A 6 -0.18 -20.06 -20.70
N GLN A 7 0.82 -20.91 -20.52
CA GLN A 7 1.28 -21.30 -19.19
C GLN A 7 2.23 -20.22 -18.65
N LEU A 8 1.95 -19.76 -17.46
CA LEU A 8 2.86 -18.86 -16.74
C LEU A 8 4.20 -19.59 -16.53
N HIS A 9 5.26 -19.02 -17.08
CA HIS A 9 6.60 -19.58 -16.92
C HIS A 9 7.09 -19.33 -15.49
N ARG A 10 7.43 -20.40 -14.75
CA ARG A 10 8.00 -20.30 -13.40
C ARG A 10 9.47 -19.87 -13.50
N SER A 11 9.72 -18.57 -13.46
CA SER A 11 11.08 -17.99 -13.54
C SER A 11 11.60 -17.44 -12.22
N LEU A 12 10.70 -17.20 -11.24
CA LEU A 12 11.06 -16.62 -9.95
C LEU A 12 11.41 -17.71 -8.94
N GLY A 13 12.59 -17.61 -8.34
CA GLY A 13 13.01 -18.41 -7.20
C GLY A 13 12.37 -17.94 -5.88
N LEU A 14 12.54 -18.71 -4.81
CA LEU A 14 12.02 -18.36 -3.49
C LEU A 14 12.60 -17.03 -2.99
N TRP A 15 13.89 -16.80 -3.21
CA TRP A 15 14.57 -15.56 -2.81
C TRP A 15 14.06 -14.35 -3.60
N ASP A 16 13.88 -14.49 -4.90
CA ASP A 16 13.39 -13.40 -5.75
C ASP A 16 11.97 -13.01 -5.33
N ALA A 17 11.09 -13.99 -5.11
CA ALA A 17 9.73 -13.76 -4.65
C ALA A 17 9.70 -13.09 -3.26
N THR A 18 10.54 -13.56 -2.32
CA THR A 18 10.63 -12.97 -0.98
C THR A 18 11.11 -11.52 -1.02
N MET A 19 12.14 -11.23 -1.82
CA MET A 19 12.67 -9.87 -1.95
C MET A 19 11.69 -8.92 -2.64
N LEU A 20 10.96 -9.38 -3.65
CA LEU A 20 9.91 -8.60 -4.31
C LEU A 20 8.78 -8.26 -3.33
N VAL A 21 8.30 -9.23 -2.56
CA VAL A 21 7.23 -9.02 -1.58
C VAL A 21 7.71 -8.09 -0.45
N ALA A 22 8.89 -8.35 0.13
CA ALA A 22 9.46 -7.49 1.16
C ALA A 22 9.66 -6.05 0.67
N GLY A 23 10.20 -5.88 -0.56
CA GLY A 23 10.39 -4.57 -1.17
C GLY A 23 9.08 -3.82 -1.42
N SER A 24 8.02 -4.52 -1.82
CA SER A 24 6.71 -3.91 -2.02
C SER A 24 6.00 -3.54 -0.72
N MET A 25 6.30 -4.23 0.40
CA MET A 25 5.74 -3.93 1.71
C MET A 25 6.43 -2.78 2.42
N ILE A 26 7.73 -2.56 2.17
CA ILE A 26 8.48 -1.46 2.75
C ILE A 26 8.12 -0.17 1.99
N GLY A 27 7.22 0.61 2.57
CA GLY A 27 6.78 1.90 2.05
C GLY A 27 7.05 3.05 3.01
N SER A 28 6.53 4.23 2.68
CA SER A 28 6.60 5.44 3.53
C SER A 28 5.92 5.27 4.89
N GLY A 29 5.01 4.30 5.02
CA GLY A 29 4.24 4.06 6.23
C GLY A 29 5.10 3.81 7.47
N ILE A 30 6.17 3.01 7.35
CA ILE A 30 7.04 2.70 8.49
C ILE A 30 7.67 3.95 9.12
N PHE A 31 7.97 4.97 8.31
CA PHE A 31 8.59 6.22 8.79
C PHE A 31 7.56 7.19 9.36
N ILE A 32 6.39 7.33 8.72
CA ILE A 32 5.36 8.29 9.11
C ILE A 32 4.54 7.78 10.29
N VAL A 33 4.09 6.52 10.22
CA VAL A 33 3.21 5.93 11.22
C VAL A 33 3.92 5.78 12.57
N SER A 34 5.20 5.46 12.58
CA SER A 34 6.00 5.35 13.83
C SER A 34 6.04 6.67 14.58
N ALA A 35 6.18 7.80 13.88
CA ALA A 35 6.18 9.13 14.50
C ALA A 35 4.80 9.48 15.08
N ASP A 36 3.72 9.19 14.37
CA ASP A 36 2.37 9.44 14.85
C ASP A 36 2.00 8.53 16.04
N MET A 37 2.35 7.23 15.96
CA MET A 37 2.16 6.30 17.07
C MET A 37 2.89 6.75 18.34
N SER A 38 4.14 7.23 18.22
CA SER A 38 4.91 7.68 19.39
C SER A 38 4.28 8.89 20.07
N ARG A 39 3.64 9.77 19.32
CA ARG A 39 2.90 10.94 19.86
C ARG A 39 1.67 10.54 20.66
N HIS A 40 0.96 9.49 20.20
CA HIS A 40 -0.25 9.01 20.88
C HIS A 40 0.02 8.07 22.05
N THR A 41 1.07 7.26 21.96
CA THR A 41 1.40 6.29 23.02
C THR A 41 2.22 6.89 24.13
N GLY A 42 2.95 7.99 23.89
CA GLY A 42 3.78 8.68 24.87
C GLY A 42 4.92 7.83 25.48
N SER A 43 5.11 6.59 25.03
CA SER A 43 6.09 5.66 25.56
C SER A 43 6.71 4.79 24.48
N ALA A 44 8.03 4.72 24.45
CA ALA A 44 8.78 3.89 23.52
C ALA A 44 8.49 2.37 23.74
N GLY A 45 8.23 1.95 24.96
CA GLY A 45 7.88 0.56 25.26
C GLY A 45 6.57 0.12 24.62
N TRP A 46 5.53 0.96 24.69
CA TRP A 46 4.26 0.69 24.04
C TRP A 46 4.38 0.69 22.51
N LEU A 47 5.18 1.57 21.95
CA LEU A 47 5.45 1.60 20.51
C LEU A 47 6.04 0.26 20.03
N LEU A 48 7.09 -0.22 20.71
CA LEU A 48 7.74 -1.49 20.37
C LEU A 48 6.78 -2.68 20.53
N PHE A 49 5.98 -2.69 21.60
CA PHE A 49 4.98 -3.73 21.83
C PHE A 49 3.95 -3.77 20.72
N LEU A 50 3.42 -2.63 20.27
CA LEU A 50 2.46 -2.54 19.16
C LEU A 50 3.06 -3.01 17.84
N TRP A 51 4.31 -2.68 17.55
CA TRP A 51 5.02 -3.18 16.37
C TRP A 51 5.20 -4.70 16.42
N LEU A 52 5.58 -5.24 17.56
CA LEU A 52 5.76 -6.69 17.72
C LEU A 52 4.42 -7.43 17.60
N LEU A 53 3.38 -6.92 18.25
CA LEU A 53 2.02 -7.48 18.16
C LEU A 53 1.50 -7.45 16.72
N SER A 54 1.65 -6.33 16.03
CA SER A 54 1.29 -6.18 14.62
C SER A 54 2.06 -7.15 13.73
N GLY A 55 3.36 -7.35 13.99
CA GLY A 55 4.20 -8.31 13.29
C GLY A 55 3.69 -9.75 13.45
N VAL A 56 3.31 -10.15 14.64
CA VAL A 56 2.75 -11.48 14.91
C VAL A 56 1.41 -11.68 14.18
N ILE A 57 0.51 -10.71 14.24
CA ILE A 57 -0.77 -10.77 13.54
C ILE A 57 -0.56 -10.86 12.02
N THR A 58 0.37 -10.08 11.48
CA THR A 58 0.72 -10.11 10.05
C THR A 58 1.30 -11.46 9.64
N LEU A 59 2.15 -12.06 10.48
CA LEU A 59 2.72 -13.39 10.23
C LEU A 59 1.62 -14.46 10.16
N ILE A 60 0.67 -14.47 11.10
CA ILE A 60 -0.46 -15.39 11.09
C ILE A 60 -1.29 -15.20 9.81
N ALA A 61 -1.60 -13.96 9.44
CA ALA A 61 -2.32 -13.66 8.21
C ALA A 61 -1.56 -14.14 6.98
N ALA A 62 -0.24 -13.95 6.93
CA ALA A 62 0.61 -14.42 5.82
C ALA A 62 0.59 -15.94 5.67
N LEU A 63 0.59 -16.70 6.78
CA LEU A 63 0.46 -18.15 6.75
C LEU A 63 -0.90 -18.59 6.16
N CYS A 64 -2.00 -17.97 6.59
CA CYS A 64 -3.32 -18.24 6.03
C CYS A 64 -3.38 -17.95 4.51
N TYR A 65 -2.78 -16.84 4.07
CA TYR A 65 -2.68 -16.52 2.65
C TYR A 65 -1.79 -17.51 1.88
N GLY A 66 -0.72 -18.00 2.50
CA GLY A 66 0.15 -19.04 1.92
C GLY A 66 -0.61 -20.34 1.65
N GLU A 67 -1.45 -20.77 2.60
CA GLU A 67 -2.31 -21.96 2.42
C GLU A 67 -3.34 -21.75 1.29
N LEU A 68 -4.01 -20.60 1.26
CA LEU A 68 -4.96 -20.27 0.20
C LEU A 68 -4.28 -20.24 -1.17
N ALA A 69 -3.07 -19.68 -1.26
CA ALA A 69 -2.29 -19.65 -2.50
C ALA A 69 -1.89 -21.08 -2.97
N GLY A 70 -1.54 -21.96 -2.03
CA GLY A 70 -1.25 -23.36 -2.31
C GLY A 70 -2.46 -24.14 -2.81
N MET A 71 -3.64 -23.87 -2.25
CA MET A 71 -4.90 -24.51 -2.68
C MET A 71 -5.44 -23.97 -4.00
N MET A 72 -5.18 -22.72 -4.32
CA MET A 72 -5.71 -22.00 -5.48
C MET A 72 -4.61 -21.27 -6.25
N PRO A 73 -3.73 -21.98 -6.99
CA PRO A 73 -2.59 -21.39 -7.69
C PRO A 73 -2.97 -20.65 -8.98
N GLN A 74 -4.16 -20.05 -9.02
CA GLN A 74 -4.65 -19.29 -10.18
C GLN A 74 -4.22 -17.83 -10.06
N ALA A 75 -3.93 -17.20 -11.21
CA ALA A 75 -3.66 -15.77 -11.26
C ALA A 75 -4.89 -14.96 -10.81
N GLY A 76 -4.67 -13.95 -9.94
CA GLY A 76 -5.72 -13.08 -9.42
C GLY A 76 -5.76 -12.95 -7.89
N GLY A 77 -4.97 -13.74 -7.16
CA GLY A 77 -4.79 -13.61 -5.70
C GLY A 77 -6.12 -13.53 -4.92
N GLN A 78 -6.27 -12.50 -4.09
CA GLN A 78 -7.45 -12.30 -3.23
C GLN A 78 -8.78 -12.25 -3.99
N PHE A 79 -8.79 -11.74 -5.22
CA PHE A 79 -9.99 -11.73 -6.06
C PHE A 79 -10.52 -13.14 -6.31
N VAL A 80 -9.64 -14.10 -6.59
CA VAL A 80 -10.01 -15.49 -6.84
C VAL A 80 -10.55 -16.14 -5.57
N TYR A 81 -9.95 -15.87 -4.41
CA TYR A 81 -10.38 -16.41 -3.12
C TYR A 81 -11.78 -15.93 -2.75
N ILE A 82 -12.03 -14.62 -2.88
CA ILE A 82 -13.35 -14.02 -2.61
C ILE A 82 -14.39 -14.55 -3.60
N ARG A 83 -14.04 -14.67 -4.88
CA ARG A 83 -14.95 -15.20 -5.91
C ARG A 83 -15.39 -16.63 -5.60
N ARG A 84 -14.46 -17.43 -5.12
CA ARG A 84 -14.75 -18.83 -4.80
C ARG A 84 -15.56 -18.99 -3.51
N ALA A 85 -15.31 -18.13 -2.52
CA ALA A 85 -15.98 -18.18 -1.24
C ALA A 85 -17.39 -17.55 -1.27
N TRP A 86 -17.55 -16.42 -1.95
CA TRP A 86 -18.74 -15.56 -1.84
C TRP A 86 -19.36 -15.18 -3.18
N GLY A 87 -18.80 -15.66 -4.28
CA GLY A 87 -19.39 -15.50 -5.61
C GLY A 87 -18.90 -14.25 -6.37
N ASN A 88 -19.42 -14.11 -7.59
CA ASN A 88 -18.94 -13.11 -8.54
C ASN A 88 -19.25 -11.67 -8.14
N CYS A 89 -20.39 -11.41 -7.49
CA CYS A 89 -20.79 -10.06 -7.11
C CYS A 89 -19.82 -9.45 -6.10
N LEU A 90 -19.49 -10.17 -5.02
CA LEU A 90 -18.56 -9.69 -3.99
C LEU A 90 -17.13 -9.59 -4.51
N ALA A 91 -16.73 -10.52 -5.38
CA ALA A 91 -15.43 -10.43 -6.04
C ALA A 91 -15.33 -9.18 -6.94
N PHE A 92 -16.39 -8.86 -7.68
CA PHE A 92 -16.43 -7.64 -8.49
C PHE A 92 -16.34 -6.38 -7.63
N LEU A 93 -17.12 -6.31 -6.55
CA LEU A 93 -17.06 -5.18 -5.61
C LEU A 93 -15.67 -5.03 -4.98
N TYR A 94 -15.05 -6.14 -4.60
CA TYR A 94 -13.68 -6.14 -4.11
C TYR A 94 -12.69 -5.59 -5.14
N GLY A 95 -12.72 -6.09 -6.37
CA GLY A 95 -11.84 -5.63 -7.45
C GLY A 95 -12.04 -4.15 -7.77
N TRP A 96 -13.30 -3.70 -7.79
CA TRP A 96 -13.64 -2.29 -7.97
C TRP A 96 -13.10 -1.41 -6.83
N THR A 97 -13.27 -1.86 -5.58
CA THR A 97 -12.76 -1.14 -4.40
C THR A 97 -11.24 -1.07 -4.41
N VAL A 98 -10.55 -2.16 -4.76
CA VAL A 98 -9.09 -2.18 -4.88
C VAL A 98 -8.63 -1.17 -5.93
N PHE A 99 -9.26 -1.16 -7.09
CA PHE A 99 -8.86 -0.28 -8.20
C PHE A 99 -9.16 1.19 -7.89
N MET A 100 -10.40 1.51 -7.49
CA MET A 100 -10.86 2.91 -7.35
C MET A 100 -10.46 3.56 -6.04
N VAL A 101 -10.38 2.81 -4.95
CA VAL A 101 -10.18 3.39 -3.61
C VAL A 101 -8.79 3.06 -3.06
N ILE A 102 -8.43 1.78 -3.02
CA ILE A 102 -7.21 1.37 -2.35
C ILE A 102 -5.99 1.83 -3.16
N GLN A 103 -5.94 1.50 -4.44
CA GLN A 103 -4.77 1.81 -5.27
C GLN A 103 -4.58 3.31 -5.47
N THR A 104 -5.64 4.05 -5.74
CA THR A 104 -5.57 5.51 -5.86
C THR A 104 -5.19 6.18 -4.55
N GLY A 105 -5.73 5.68 -3.42
CA GLY A 105 -5.38 6.17 -2.09
C GLY A 105 -3.91 5.93 -1.73
N VAL A 106 -3.37 4.76 -2.07
CA VAL A 106 -1.95 4.45 -1.85
C VAL A 106 -1.04 5.36 -2.68
N ILE A 107 -1.36 5.56 -3.96
CA ILE A 107 -0.59 6.46 -4.84
C ILE A 107 -0.59 7.89 -4.27
N ALA A 108 -1.77 8.39 -3.88
CA ALA A 108 -1.89 9.73 -3.29
C ALA A 108 -1.10 9.85 -1.97
N ALA A 109 -1.17 8.83 -1.10
CA ALA A 109 -0.44 8.82 0.16
C ALA A 109 1.07 8.86 -0.03
N VAL A 110 1.59 8.08 -0.99
CA VAL A 110 3.03 8.08 -1.33
C VAL A 110 3.47 9.42 -1.89
N ALA A 111 2.68 10.03 -2.79
CA ALA A 111 2.98 11.34 -3.35
C ALA A 111 3.01 12.45 -2.27
N VAL A 112 2.05 12.44 -1.33
CA VAL A 112 2.03 13.36 -0.20
C VAL A 112 3.21 13.12 0.75
N ALA A 113 3.57 11.87 0.99
CA ALA A 113 4.74 11.53 1.79
C ALA A 113 6.02 12.08 1.15
N PHE A 114 6.21 11.87 -0.13
CA PHE A 114 7.34 12.43 -0.87
C PHE A 114 7.40 13.96 -0.76
N ALA A 115 6.26 14.63 -0.95
CA ALA A 115 6.20 16.10 -0.80
C ALA A 115 6.60 16.56 0.61
N LYS A 116 6.16 15.85 1.67
CA LYS A 116 6.56 16.15 3.05
C LYS A 116 8.06 15.98 3.29
N PHE A 117 8.67 14.91 2.77
CA PHE A 117 10.11 14.71 2.89
C PHE A 117 10.91 15.73 2.08
N THR A 118 10.44 16.10 0.88
CA THR A 118 11.05 17.16 0.07
C THR A 118 11.03 18.50 0.77
N ALA A 119 9.98 18.80 1.53
CA ALA A 119 9.89 20.05 2.31
C ALA A 119 10.98 20.19 3.37
N VAL A 120 11.60 19.10 3.83
CA VAL A 120 12.74 19.13 4.75
C VAL A 120 13.99 19.72 4.06
N PHE A 121 14.22 19.39 2.79
CA PHE A 121 15.35 19.91 2.00
C PHE A 121 15.03 21.28 1.38
N PHE A 122 13.81 21.47 0.96
CA PHE A 122 13.33 22.70 0.32
C PHE A 122 12.12 23.25 1.07
N PRO A 123 12.32 24.19 2.04
CA PRO A 123 11.25 24.72 2.88
C PRO A 123 10.10 25.39 2.11
N TYR A 124 10.32 25.73 0.83
CA TYR A 124 9.31 26.27 -0.06
C TYR A 124 8.10 25.31 -0.25
N PHE A 125 8.36 23.98 -0.27
CA PHE A 125 7.32 22.96 -0.43
C PHE A 125 6.64 22.58 0.90
N ASN A 126 6.67 23.45 1.90
CA ASN A 126 6.00 23.22 3.16
C ASN A 126 4.47 23.29 2.98
N THR A 127 3.74 22.53 3.79
CA THR A 127 2.27 22.56 3.86
C THR A 127 1.71 23.91 4.31
N GLY A 128 2.51 24.77 4.94
CA GLY A 128 2.15 26.13 5.34
C GLY A 128 2.12 27.15 4.19
N ASN A 129 2.78 26.87 3.06
CA ASN A 129 2.78 27.74 1.89
C ASN A 129 1.56 27.45 1.02
N ILE A 130 0.49 28.21 1.22
CA ILE A 130 -0.73 28.12 0.44
C ILE A 130 -0.51 28.89 -0.87
N LEU A 131 -0.52 28.19 -2.00
CA LEU A 131 -0.34 28.76 -3.34
C LEU A 131 -1.65 29.23 -3.94
N PHE A 132 -2.75 28.53 -3.66
CA PHE A 132 -4.06 28.80 -4.23
C PHE A 132 -5.16 28.62 -3.20
N GLN A 133 -6.07 29.56 -3.11
CA GLN A 133 -7.25 29.49 -2.25
C GLN A 133 -8.48 29.78 -3.09
N LEU A 134 -9.27 28.77 -3.41
CA LEU A 134 -10.50 28.88 -4.20
C LEU A 134 -11.67 28.33 -3.38
N GLY A 135 -12.59 29.20 -2.96
CA GLY A 135 -13.89 28.79 -2.41
C GLY A 135 -13.84 27.83 -1.20
N GLY A 136 -12.82 27.94 -0.33
CA GLY A 136 -12.70 27.09 0.86
C GLY A 136 -11.73 25.89 0.70
N ILE A 137 -11.18 25.65 -0.48
CA ILE A 137 -10.12 24.66 -0.74
C ILE A 137 -8.79 25.38 -0.84
N SER A 138 -7.88 25.09 0.08
CA SER A 138 -6.51 25.61 0.05
C SER A 138 -5.56 24.56 -0.53
N ILE A 139 -4.86 24.90 -1.60
CA ILE A 139 -3.84 24.07 -2.21
C ILE A 139 -2.47 24.57 -1.77
N SER A 140 -1.74 23.76 -1.02
CA SER A 140 -0.38 24.06 -0.59
C SER A 140 0.66 23.69 -1.64
N ALA A 141 1.88 24.25 -1.53
CA ALA A 141 3.00 23.91 -2.39
C ALA A 141 3.34 22.40 -2.34
N ALA A 142 3.18 21.77 -1.18
CA ALA A 142 3.32 20.33 -1.03
C ALA A 142 2.28 19.54 -1.82
N GLN A 143 1.03 19.97 -1.82
CA GLN A 143 -0.03 19.33 -2.58
C GLN A 143 0.15 19.49 -4.10
N MET A 144 0.60 20.66 -4.56
CA MET A 144 0.96 20.86 -5.96
C MET A 144 2.08 19.91 -6.41
N LEU A 145 3.11 19.74 -5.59
CA LEU A 145 4.19 18.79 -5.87
C LEU A 145 3.68 17.34 -5.93
N ALA A 146 2.80 16.95 -5.00
CA ALA A 146 2.18 15.63 -4.99
C ALA A 146 1.33 15.38 -6.25
N ILE A 147 0.52 16.36 -6.67
CA ILE A 147 -0.29 16.28 -7.91
C ILE A 147 0.62 16.14 -9.13
N LEU A 148 1.68 16.92 -9.20
CA LEU A 148 2.64 16.85 -10.32
C LEU A 148 3.29 15.47 -10.43
N LEU A 149 3.63 14.85 -9.29
CA LEU A 149 4.20 13.49 -9.25
C LEU A 149 3.22 12.39 -9.68
N ILE A 150 1.92 12.59 -9.45
CA ILE A 150 0.89 11.62 -9.87
C ILE A 150 0.64 11.69 -11.38
N VAL A 151 0.81 12.87 -11.97
CA VAL A 151 0.55 13.12 -13.40
C VAL A 151 1.74 12.75 -14.30
N LEU A 152 2.98 12.77 -13.75
CA LEU A 152 4.20 12.37 -14.46
C LEU A 152 4.35 10.86 -14.56
#